data_e104d28df29d8457b2650a479c24d59c
#
_entry.id   e104d28df29d8457b2650a479c24d59c
#
_cell.length_a   1.000
_cell.length_b   1.000
_cell.length_c   1.000
_cell.angle_alpha   90.00
_cell.angle_beta   90.00
_cell.angle_gamma   90.00
#
_symmetry.space_group_name_H-M   'P 1'
#
loop_
_entity.id
_entity.type
_entity.pdbx_description
1 polymer ?
#
loop_
_entity_poly.entity_id
_entity_poly.type
_entity_poly.pdbx_seq_one_letter_code
_entity_poly.pdbx_strand_id
1 'polypeptide(L)'
;VVAETAAEMLAGVEAPRALDLCAGTGCLGLGVKRLCPAAQVVCVEKSPEAYVYLEKNTRLALKGRGGSTENVLDASPFEEPTFDWGMKPTRAAEPVEGDLFTYWESLPEGQLDLIVSNPPYLTAQEMGELQPEVAKEPAMALEAGEDGLVFYKAIAEHYQKALRPGGALALEIG
;
A
#
# COMPACT_ATOMS: atom_id res chain seq x y z
N VAL A 1 -3.97 14.69 -0.37
CA VAL A 1 -4.26 14.88 1.07
C VAL A 1 -3.68 13.73 1.90
N VAL A 2 -4.17 12.48 1.82
CA VAL A 2 -3.68 11.39 2.71
C VAL A 2 -2.17 11.19 2.58
N ALA A 3 -1.61 11.10 1.36
CA ALA A 3 -0.18 10.93 1.15
C ALA A 3 0.66 12.09 1.70
N GLU A 4 0.16 13.32 1.64
CA GLU A 4 0.83 14.51 2.18
C GLU A 4 0.86 14.47 3.70
N THR A 5 -0.29 14.22 4.35
CA THR A 5 -0.38 14.05 5.80
C THR A 5 0.49 12.89 6.28
N ALA A 6 0.48 11.76 5.56
CA ALA A 6 1.31 10.61 5.85
C ALA A 6 2.82 10.92 5.77
N ALA A 7 3.23 11.69 4.77
CA ALA A 7 4.63 12.12 4.64
C ALA A 7 5.05 13.10 5.74
N GLU A 8 4.15 13.99 6.19
CA GLU A 8 4.39 14.87 7.33
C GLU A 8 4.60 14.09 8.64
N MET A 9 3.86 12.99 8.85
CA MET A 9 4.03 12.09 10.00
C MET A 9 5.40 11.41 10.02
N LEU A 10 6.07 11.28 8.88
CA LEU A 10 7.42 10.72 8.75
C LEU A 10 8.53 11.77 8.88
N ALA A 11 8.19 13.03 9.11
CA ALA A 11 9.18 14.10 9.21
C ALA A 11 10.20 13.85 10.34
N GLY A 12 11.48 13.90 9.99
CA GLY A 12 12.57 13.67 10.94
C GLY A 12 12.91 12.19 11.22
N VAL A 13 12.21 11.25 10.59
CA VAL A 13 12.56 9.83 10.67
C VAL A 13 13.56 9.50 9.57
N GLU A 14 14.72 8.95 9.95
CA GLU A 14 15.73 8.49 9.00
C GLU A 14 15.32 7.11 8.42
N ALA A 15 15.21 7.02 7.09
CA ALA A 15 14.82 5.80 6.37
C ALA A 15 13.54 5.12 6.91
N PRO A 16 12.40 5.84 6.99
CA PRO A 16 11.17 5.31 7.56
C PRO A 16 10.61 4.12 6.76
N ARG A 17 9.95 3.21 7.47
CA ARG A 17 9.30 2.02 6.91
C ARG A 17 7.80 2.24 6.86
N ALA A 18 7.23 2.19 5.68
CA ALA A 18 5.82 2.42 5.43
C ALA A 18 5.15 1.22 4.74
N LEU A 19 3.94 0.93 5.13
CA LEU A 19 3.08 -0.11 4.56
C LEU A 19 1.83 0.55 3.97
N ASP A 20 1.54 0.28 2.70
CA ASP A 20 0.31 0.66 2.02
C ASP A 20 -0.56 -0.58 1.84
N LEU A 21 -1.73 -0.62 2.49
CA LEU A 21 -2.69 -1.72 2.44
C LEU A 21 -3.83 -1.39 1.49
N CYS A 22 -4.34 -2.38 0.79
CA CYS A 22 -5.31 -2.19 -0.29
C CYS A 22 -4.76 -1.20 -1.34
N ALA A 23 -3.51 -1.41 -1.75
CA ALA A 23 -2.74 -0.44 -2.50
C ALA A 23 -3.29 -0.14 -3.90
N GLY A 24 -4.15 -1.01 -4.45
CA GLY A 24 -4.69 -0.87 -5.79
C GLY A 24 -3.56 -0.78 -6.81
N THR A 25 -3.50 0.33 -7.52
CA THR A 25 -2.42 0.62 -8.49
C THR A 25 -1.17 1.27 -7.86
N GLY A 26 -1.14 1.44 -6.53
CA GLY A 26 -0.03 1.99 -5.76
C GLY A 26 -0.03 3.52 -5.61
N CYS A 27 -1.13 4.19 -5.91
CA CYS A 27 -1.17 5.66 -5.88
C CYS A 27 -0.77 6.25 -4.52
N LEU A 28 -1.23 5.66 -3.42
CA LEU A 28 -0.98 6.18 -2.07
C LEU A 28 0.44 5.90 -1.63
N GLY A 29 0.91 4.66 -1.67
CA GLY A 29 2.27 4.29 -1.27
C GLY A 29 3.35 4.96 -2.14
N LEU A 30 3.15 5.05 -3.45
CA LEU A 30 4.05 5.78 -4.35
C LEU A 30 4.00 7.29 -4.11
N GLY A 31 2.85 7.83 -3.71
CA GLY A 31 2.69 9.21 -3.26
C GLY A 31 3.55 9.50 -2.02
N VAL A 32 3.46 8.64 -0.99
CA VAL A 32 4.31 8.70 0.21
C VAL A 32 5.79 8.62 -0.17
N LYS A 33 6.19 7.67 -1.02
CA LYS A 33 7.57 7.52 -1.49
C LYS A 33 8.08 8.75 -2.23
N ARG A 34 7.22 9.41 -3.00
CA ARG A 34 7.57 10.64 -3.74
C ARG A 34 7.84 11.81 -2.78
N LEU A 35 7.01 11.95 -1.75
CA LEU A 35 7.08 13.04 -0.76
C LEU A 35 8.16 12.78 0.28
N CYS A 36 8.38 11.52 0.65
CA CYS A 36 9.44 11.07 1.55
C CYS A 36 10.38 10.08 0.83
N PRO A 37 11.37 10.56 0.07
CA PRO A 37 12.25 9.71 -0.74
C PRO A 37 13.07 8.69 0.04
N ALA A 38 13.34 8.95 1.32
CA ALA A 38 14.04 8.04 2.21
C ALA A 38 13.18 6.85 2.65
N ALA A 39 11.83 6.95 2.55
CA ALA A 39 10.93 5.91 2.98
C ALA A 39 11.15 4.59 2.21
N GLN A 40 11.15 3.49 2.92
CA GLN A 40 10.99 2.15 2.39
C GLN A 40 9.49 1.84 2.40
N VAL A 41 8.91 1.59 1.24
CA VAL A 41 7.45 1.43 1.11
C VAL A 41 7.15 0.04 0.57
N VAL A 42 6.28 -0.67 1.25
CA VAL A 42 5.67 -1.93 0.81
C VAL A 42 4.21 -1.64 0.47
N CYS A 43 3.76 -2.09 -0.70
CA CYS A 43 2.38 -1.93 -1.17
C CYS A 43 1.74 -3.30 -1.31
N VAL A 44 0.72 -3.59 -0.51
CA VAL A 44 0.01 -4.87 -0.48
C VAL A 44 -1.31 -4.76 -1.22
N GLU A 45 -1.49 -5.61 -2.22
CA GLU A 45 -2.71 -5.66 -3.04
C GLU A 45 -3.17 -7.10 -3.21
N LYS A 46 -4.48 -7.33 -3.05
CA LYS A 46 -5.10 -8.65 -3.15
C LYS A 46 -5.56 -8.98 -4.56
N SER A 47 -6.05 -7.97 -5.31
CA SER A 47 -6.54 -8.18 -6.68
C SER A 47 -5.39 -8.44 -7.64
N PRO A 48 -5.33 -9.61 -8.32
CA PRO A 48 -4.31 -9.89 -9.31
C PRO A 48 -4.32 -8.87 -10.46
N GLU A 49 -5.49 -8.38 -10.85
CA GLU A 49 -5.66 -7.39 -11.91
C GLU A 49 -5.03 -6.06 -11.51
N ALA A 50 -5.28 -5.57 -10.30
CA ALA A 50 -4.69 -4.34 -9.77
C ALA A 50 -3.20 -4.51 -9.51
N TYR A 51 -2.77 -5.69 -9.03
CA TYR A 51 -1.38 -6.01 -8.76
C TYR A 51 -0.48 -5.87 -10.00
N VAL A 52 -0.95 -6.28 -11.17
CA VAL A 52 -0.21 -6.09 -12.44
C VAL A 52 0.12 -4.60 -12.67
N TYR A 53 -0.82 -3.71 -12.38
CA TYR A 53 -0.60 -2.26 -12.51
C TYR A 53 0.30 -1.73 -11.38
N LEU A 54 0.13 -2.21 -10.16
CA LEU A 54 0.99 -1.88 -9.03
C LEU A 54 2.46 -2.20 -9.35
N GLU A 55 2.73 -3.41 -9.81
CA GLU A 55 4.07 -3.84 -10.20
C GLU A 55 4.67 -2.95 -11.29
N LYS A 56 3.89 -2.64 -12.32
CA LYS A 56 4.30 -1.74 -13.40
C LYS A 56 4.61 -0.33 -12.89
N ASN A 57 3.75 0.22 -12.04
CA ASN A 57 3.88 1.58 -11.52
C ASN A 57 5.09 1.72 -10.58
N THR A 58 5.39 0.73 -9.75
CA THR A 58 6.58 0.73 -8.89
C THR A 58 7.88 0.76 -9.70
N ARG A 59 7.91 0.12 -10.86
CA ARG A 59 9.06 0.18 -11.80
C ARG A 59 9.14 1.52 -12.53
N LEU A 60 8.01 2.07 -12.99
CA LEU A 60 7.96 3.35 -13.70
C LEU A 60 8.36 4.53 -12.82
N ALA A 61 7.96 4.52 -11.55
CA ALA A 61 8.30 5.58 -10.60
C ALA A 61 9.82 5.73 -10.37
N LEU A 62 10.60 4.67 -10.55
CA LEU A 62 12.06 4.75 -10.54
C LEU A 62 12.63 5.49 -11.76
N LYS A 63 12.04 5.26 -12.95
CA LYS A 63 12.52 5.84 -14.21
C LYS A 63 12.37 7.36 -14.27
N GLY A 64 11.36 7.92 -13.61
CA GLY A 64 11.09 9.37 -13.58
C GLY A 64 12.15 10.23 -12.86
N ARG A 65 13.19 9.62 -12.27
CA ARG A 65 14.28 10.32 -11.54
C ARG A 65 15.62 10.42 -12.30
N GLY A 66 15.60 10.34 -13.64
CA GLY A 66 16.80 10.62 -14.45
C GLY A 66 17.82 9.48 -14.53
N GLY A 67 17.40 8.25 -14.30
CA GLY A 67 18.21 7.05 -14.50
C GLY A 67 18.12 6.57 -15.95
N SER A 68 19.25 6.28 -16.58
CA SER A 68 19.36 5.68 -17.91
C SER A 68 18.59 4.37 -18.03
N THR A 69 18.00 4.15 -19.19
CA THR A 69 17.07 3.06 -19.53
C THR A 69 17.72 1.69 -19.75
N GLU A 70 18.88 1.42 -19.20
CA GLU A 70 19.57 0.15 -19.40
C GLU A 70 19.31 -0.83 -18.24
N ASN A 71 18.74 -1.98 -18.61
CA ASN A 71 18.62 -3.22 -17.82
C ASN A 71 17.59 -3.32 -16.69
N VAL A 72 16.29 -3.21 -17.02
CA VAL A 72 15.19 -3.62 -16.11
C VAL A 72 14.45 -4.88 -16.62
N LEU A 73 14.99 -5.59 -17.62
CA LEU A 73 14.29 -6.71 -18.26
C LEU A 73 14.74 -8.11 -17.80
N ASP A 74 15.60 -8.23 -16.80
CA ASP A 74 16.22 -9.53 -16.45
C ASP A 74 16.09 -9.91 -14.97
N ALA A 75 14.95 -9.60 -14.34
CA ALA A 75 14.60 -10.19 -13.04
C ALA A 75 13.62 -11.34 -13.28
N SER A 76 14.07 -12.56 -13.01
CA SER A 76 13.26 -13.79 -13.03
C SER A 76 11.99 -13.60 -12.20
N PRO A 77 10.81 -14.05 -12.68
CA PRO A 77 9.53 -13.74 -12.03
C PRO A 77 9.16 -14.64 -10.84
N PHE A 78 10.03 -15.53 -10.36
CA PHE A 78 9.65 -16.54 -9.37
C PHE A 78 10.74 -16.77 -8.31
N GLU A 79 10.86 -15.86 -7.36
CA GLU A 79 11.26 -16.18 -6.00
C GLU A 79 10.26 -15.52 -5.05
N GLU A 80 9.68 -16.30 -4.15
CA GLU A 80 8.78 -15.82 -3.09
C GLU A 80 9.50 -14.71 -2.30
N PRO A 81 9.04 -13.45 -2.33
CA PRO A 81 9.74 -12.38 -1.65
C PRO A 81 9.44 -12.43 -0.16
N THR A 82 10.32 -13.06 0.59
CA THR A 82 10.51 -12.63 1.97
C THR A 82 11.13 -11.24 1.89
N PHE A 83 10.32 -10.20 2.11
CA PHE A 83 10.81 -8.82 2.04
C PHE A 83 11.89 -8.59 3.08
N ASP A 84 13.14 -8.46 2.63
CA ASP A 84 14.27 -8.08 3.47
C ASP A 84 14.39 -6.55 3.55
N TRP A 85 14.01 -5.98 4.67
CA TRP A 85 14.15 -4.55 4.98
C TRP A 85 15.60 -4.04 4.94
N GLY A 86 16.59 -4.93 4.79
CA GLY A 86 18.02 -4.59 4.73
C GLY A 86 18.58 -4.39 3.32
N MET A 87 17.88 -4.80 2.26
CA MET A 87 18.38 -4.67 0.89
C MET A 87 18.15 -3.29 0.31
N LYS A 88 19.07 -2.83 -0.56
CA LYS A 88 18.86 -1.60 -1.34
C LYS A 88 17.70 -1.81 -2.30
N PRO A 89 16.63 -0.98 -2.23
CA PRO A 89 15.47 -1.16 -3.09
C PRO A 89 15.83 -0.96 -4.55
N THR A 90 15.52 -1.94 -5.38
CA THR A 90 15.61 -1.86 -6.85
C THR A 90 14.36 -1.22 -7.47
N ARG A 91 13.36 -0.89 -6.63
CA ARG A 91 12.07 -0.31 -7.02
C ARG A 91 11.74 0.89 -6.13
N ALA A 92 10.83 1.74 -6.59
CA ALA A 92 10.35 2.89 -5.80
C ALA A 92 9.57 2.44 -4.55
N ALA A 93 8.79 1.36 -4.69
CA ALA A 93 8.12 0.65 -3.61
C ALA A 93 8.13 -0.84 -3.93
N GLU A 94 8.01 -1.69 -2.92
CA GLU A 94 7.92 -3.13 -3.09
C GLU A 94 6.45 -3.55 -3.23
N PRO A 95 6.03 -4.07 -4.39
CA PRO A 95 4.68 -4.60 -4.55
C PRO A 95 4.61 -6.02 -3.99
N VAL A 96 3.57 -6.30 -3.22
CA VAL A 96 3.28 -7.63 -2.66
C VAL A 96 1.85 -8.01 -2.99
N GLU A 97 1.66 -9.20 -3.57
CA GLU A 97 0.32 -9.79 -3.69
C GLU A 97 -0.05 -10.40 -2.34
N GLY A 98 -1.11 -9.88 -1.70
CA GLY A 98 -1.47 -10.31 -0.36
C GLY A 98 -2.84 -9.83 0.09
N ASP A 99 -3.44 -10.60 0.99
CA ASP A 99 -4.73 -10.28 1.59
C ASP A 99 -4.54 -9.54 2.92
N LEU A 100 -5.11 -8.35 3.04
CA LEU A 100 -5.11 -7.57 4.29
C LEU A 100 -5.55 -8.39 5.52
N PHE A 101 -6.48 -9.31 5.34
CA PHE A 101 -6.99 -10.10 6.46
C PHE A 101 -6.01 -11.15 7.01
N THR A 102 -4.93 -11.43 6.29
CA THR A 102 -3.92 -12.43 6.70
C THR A 102 -2.48 -11.90 6.65
N TYR A 103 -2.21 -10.87 5.87
CA TYR A 103 -0.84 -10.36 5.65
C TYR A 103 -0.16 -9.90 6.94
N TRP A 104 -0.91 -9.43 7.92
CA TRP A 104 -0.39 -9.01 9.23
C TRP A 104 0.39 -10.12 9.96
N GLU A 105 0.09 -11.41 9.70
CA GLU A 105 0.78 -12.55 10.32
C GLU A 105 2.26 -12.64 9.92
N SER A 106 2.62 -12.07 8.77
CA SER A 106 3.99 -12.03 8.26
C SER A 106 4.79 -10.81 8.73
N LEU A 107 4.14 -9.84 9.37
CA LEU A 107 4.78 -8.58 9.75
C LEU A 107 5.55 -8.70 11.07
N PRO A 108 6.77 -8.17 11.14
CA PRO A 108 7.49 -8.05 12.40
C PRO A 108 6.84 -7.00 13.30
N GLU A 109 6.80 -7.28 14.61
CA GLU A 109 6.28 -6.34 15.60
C GLU A 109 7.16 -5.09 15.76
N GLY A 110 6.54 -3.93 15.90
CA GLY A 110 7.19 -2.68 16.29
C GLY A 110 8.19 -2.13 15.28
N GLN A 111 8.09 -2.46 13.99
CA GLN A 111 9.07 -2.06 13.00
C GLN A 111 8.58 -1.03 11.98
N LEU A 112 7.29 -0.81 11.87
CA LEU A 112 6.73 0.16 10.93
C LEU A 112 6.62 1.55 11.55
N ASP A 113 6.99 2.56 10.78
CA ASP A 113 6.80 3.97 11.13
C ASP A 113 5.43 4.47 10.72
N LEU A 114 4.88 3.90 9.62
CA LEU A 114 3.63 4.34 9.02
C LEU A 114 2.89 3.17 8.40
N ILE A 115 1.59 3.15 8.59
CA ILE A 115 0.65 2.36 7.79
C ILE A 115 -0.32 3.32 7.14
N VAL A 116 -0.50 3.20 5.83
CA VAL A 116 -1.51 3.94 5.07
C VAL A 116 -2.45 2.98 4.40
N SER A 117 -3.69 3.39 4.18
CA SER A 117 -4.63 2.63 3.36
C SER A 117 -5.77 3.52 2.84
N ASN A 118 -6.21 3.22 1.64
CA ASN A 118 -7.52 3.61 1.11
C ASN A 118 -8.33 2.32 0.89
N PRO A 119 -8.88 1.73 1.96
CA PRO A 119 -9.58 0.47 1.86
C PRO A 119 -10.99 0.66 1.27
N PRO A 120 -11.62 -0.40 0.76
CA PRO A 120 -13.05 -0.37 0.43
C PRO A 120 -13.86 0.09 1.63
N TYR A 121 -14.90 0.92 1.39
CA TYR A 121 -15.74 1.49 2.46
C TYR A 121 -17.24 1.50 2.14
N LEU A 122 -17.65 1.12 0.93
CA LEU A 122 -19.08 1.13 0.57
C LEU A 122 -19.81 -0.05 1.21
N THR A 123 -20.98 0.25 1.74
CA THR A 123 -21.89 -0.76 2.23
C THR A 123 -22.56 -1.52 1.08
N ALA A 124 -23.11 -2.71 1.37
CA ALA A 124 -23.89 -3.47 0.39
C ALA A 124 -25.09 -2.69 -0.17
N GLN A 125 -25.67 -1.78 0.62
CA GLN A 125 -26.76 -0.90 0.18
C GLN A 125 -26.24 0.13 -0.82
N GLU A 126 -25.14 0.83 -0.53
CA GLU A 126 -24.54 1.83 -1.39
C GLU A 126 -24.03 1.24 -2.71
N MET A 127 -23.59 -0.03 -2.70
CA MET A 127 -23.24 -0.78 -3.91
C MET A 127 -24.41 -0.91 -4.89
N GLY A 128 -25.66 -0.89 -4.41
CA GLY A 128 -26.87 -0.89 -5.24
C GLY A 128 -27.21 0.46 -5.88
N GLU A 129 -26.59 1.55 -5.42
CA GLU A 129 -26.90 2.93 -5.82
C GLU A 129 -25.72 3.64 -6.51
N LEU A 130 -24.72 2.87 -6.97
CA LEU A 130 -23.48 3.41 -7.55
C LEU A 130 -23.74 4.26 -8.81
N GLN A 131 -22.99 5.34 -8.91
CA GLN A 131 -22.90 6.11 -10.15
C GLN A 131 -22.24 5.27 -11.27
N PRO A 132 -22.62 5.46 -12.54
CA PRO A 132 -22.12 4.63 -13.65
C PRO A 132 -20.60 4.60 -13.80
N GLU A 133 -19.91 5.64 -13.36
CA GLU A 133 -18.44 5.72 -13.37
C GLU A 133 -17.83 4.78 -12.32
N VAL A 134 -18.36 4.80 -11.10
CA VAL A 134 -17.90 3.98 -9.96
C VAL A 134 -18.29 2.51 -10.16
N ALA A 135 -19.43 2.24 -10.78
CA ALA A 135 -19.88 0.89 -11.09
C ALA A 135 -18.95 0.12 -12.07
N LYS A 136 -17.98 0.80 -12.67
CA LYS A 136 -16.94 0.18 -13.52
C LYS A 136 -15.75 -0.35 -12.71
N GLU A 137 -15.62 0.05 -11.46
CA GLU A 137 -14.57 -0.47 -10.59
C GLU A 137 -14.94 -1.88 -10.11
N PRO A 138 -13.95 -2.75 -9.87
CA PRO A 138 -14.21 -4.09 -9.33
C PRO A 138 -14.96 -3.99 -8.00
N ALA A 139 -16.02 -4.76 -7.81
CA ALA A 139 -16.80 -4.76 -6.55
C ALA A 139 -15.90 -4.99 -5.31
N MET A 140 -14.86 -5.82 -5.45
CA MET A 140 -13.86 -6.07 -4.40
C MET A 140 -13.12 -4.80 -3.94
N ALA A 141 -13.00 -3.79 -4.81
CA ALA A 141 -12.35 -2.52 -4.49
C ALA A 141 -13.29 -1.52 -3.80
N LEU A 142 -14.56 -1.82 -3.71
CA LEU A 142 -15.60 -0.91 -3.23
C LEU A 142 -16.32 -1.43 -1.99
N GLU A 143 -16.69 -2.71 -1.97
CA GLU A 143 -17.58 -3.31 -0.96
C GLU A 143 -16.85 -3.63 0.34
N ALA A 144 -17.37 -3.12 1.45
CA ALA A 144 -16.83 -3.30 2.81
C ALA A 144 -17.84 -3.90 3.80
N GLY A 145 -18.75 -4.74 3.31
CA GLY A 145 -19.74 -5.44 4.12
C GLY A 145 -20.96 -4.57 4.49
N GLU A 146 -21.66 -4.96 5.56
CA GLU A 146 -22.92 -4.33 5.92
C GLU A 146 -22.76 -2.90 6.47
N ASP A 147 -21.69 -2.64 7.22
CA ASP A 147 -21.45 -1.37 7.90
C ASP A 147 -20.29 -0.54 7.29
N GLY A 148 -19.70 -0.99 6.19
CA GLY A 148 -18.58 -0.30 5.55
C GLY A 148 -17.26 -0.31 6.34
N LEU A 149 -17.21 -1.01 7.49
CA LEU A 149 -16.10 -0.90 8.44
C LEU A 149 -15.21 -2.14 8.53
N VAL A 150 -15.47 -3.18 7.76
CA VAL A 150 -14.78 -4.47 7.92
C VAL A 150 -13.25 -4.34 7.76
N PHE A 151 -12.78 -3.56 6.80
CA PHE A 151 -11.35 -3.32 6.58
C PHE A 151 -10.73 -2.46 7.68
N TYR A 152 -11.43 -1.40 8.11
CA TYR A 152 -10.95 -0.53 9.19
C TYR A 152 -10.80 -1.28 10.51
N LYS A 153 -11.75 -2.16 10.83
CA LYS A 153 -11.71 -3.02 12.04
C LYS A 153 -10.50 -3.96 11.96
N ALA A 154 -10.30 -4.63 10.83
CA ALA A 154 -9.16 -5.53 10.64
C ALA A 154 -7.82 -4.80 10.76
N ILE A 155 -7.70 -3.61 10.16
CA ILE A 155 -6.49 -2.79 10.29
C ILE A 155 -6.26 -2.40 11.75
N ALA A 156 -7.28 -1.89 12.44
CA ALA A 156 -7.15 -1.44 13.83
C ALA A 156 -6.85 -2.60 14.79
N GLU A 157 -7.38 -3.79 14.55
CA GLU A 157 -7.19 -4.96 15.41
C GLU A 157 -5.83 -5.62 15.21
N HIS A 158 -5.40 -5.80 13.97
CA HIS A 158 -4.27 -6.67 13.66
C HIS A 158 -2.97 -5.92 13.39
N TYR A 159 -3.01 -4.74 12.77
CA TYR A 159 -1.82 -4.06 12.27
C TYR A 159 -1.14 -3.13 13.28
N GLN A 160 -1.83 -2.74 14.36
CA GLN A 160 -1.24 -1.86 15.38
C GLN A 160 0.06 -2.40 15.99
N LYS A 161 0.19 -3.74 16.09
CA LYS A 161 1.38 -4.39 16.66
C LYS A 161 2.62 -4.23 15.77
N ALA A 162 2.43 -4.06 14.46
CA ALA A 162 3.53 -3.83 13.54
C ALA A 162 4.09 -2.41 13.63
N LEU A 163 3.31 -1.44 14.12
CA LEU A 163 3.76 -0.08 14.35
C LEU A 163 4.72 -0.01 15.55
N ARG A 164 5.84 0.70 15.37
CA ARG A 164 6.71 1.05 16.50
C ARG A 164 6.03 2.05 17.45
N PRO A 165 6.50 2.20 18.69
CA PRO A 165 6.04 3.28 19.55
C PRO A 165 6.21 4.65 18.86
N GLY A 166 5.11 5.40 18.74
CA GLY A 166 5.08 6.66 17.99
C GLY A 166 4.90 6.52 16.48
N GLY A 167 4.74 5.30 15.95
CA GLY A 167 4.33 5.06 14.58
C GLY A 167 2.90 5.51 14.32
N ALA A 168 2.56 5.80 13.06
CA ALA A 168 1.31 6.40 12.65
C ALA A 168 0.46 5.49 11.75
N LEU A 169 -0.85 5.66 11.83
CA LEU A 169 -1.84 5.07 10.93
C LEU A 169 -2.62 6.19 10.25
N ALA A 170 -2.63 6.22 8.91
CA ALA A 170 -3.37 7.21 8.13
C ALA A 170 -4.30 6.48 7.13
N LEU A 171 -5.59 6.66 7.30
CA LEU A 171 -6.61 6.01 6.51
C LEU A 171 -7.44 7.05 5.75
N GLU A 172 -7.77 6.73 4.50
CA GLU A 172 -8.84 7.42 3.78
C GLU A 172 -10.18 6.87 4.26
N ILE A 173 -11.12 7.76 4.48
CA ILE A 173 -12.50 7.43 4.86
C ILE A 173 -13.46 8.05 3.86
N GLY A 174 -14.53 7.33 3.50
CA GLY A 174 -15.61 7.81 2.62
C GLY A 174 -16.55 8.78 3.30
#